data_641308ed7ab0de848938c9b016e31268
#
_entry.id   641308ed7ab0de848938c9b016e31268
#
_cell.length_a   1.000
_cell.length_b   1.000
_cell.length_c   1.000
_cell.angle_alpha   90.00
_cell.angle_beta   90.00
_cell.angle_gamma   90.00
#
_symmetry.space_group_name_H-M   'P 1'
#
loop_
_entity.id
_entity.type
_entity.pdbx_description
1 polymer ?
#
loop_
_entity_poly.entity_id
_entity_poly.type
_entity_poly.pdbx_seq_one_letter_code
_entity_poly.pdbx_strand_id
1 'polypeptide(L)'
;TRSITIAVESGSDRVRQIVNKKLTNDEIVQAAIHAKAGGLSSLKLYGMAGIPGEEMEDLEQTAIMMKTIKKAVPGLRLTLGCSTFVPKAHTPFQWFGVNRQAEKRLQFLQKQLRSQGIDFRPESYNWSVIQALLSRGDRRLSHLLEKTCHYGDSLGSYRRAFKELKGQLPPLEYYVHENWSPTQTLPWSHLHGPLPLTTLIKHSAAATNLFNQPMAEFSLATLD
;
A
#
# COMPACT_ATOMS: atom_id res chain seq x y z
N THR A 1 9.52 -26.55 2.87
CA THR A 1 9.50 -25.07 2.71
C THR A 1 10.41 -24.47 3.76
N ARG A 2 11.34 -23.56 3.36
CA ARG A 2 12.29 -22.92 4.29
C ARG A 2 11.87 -21.49 4.69
N SER A 3 10.79 -21.01 4.14
CA SER A 3 10.28 -19.65 4.38
C SER A 3 8.75 -19.61 4.35
N ILE A 4 8.21 -18.62 5.07
CA ILE A 4 6.78 -18.28 5.02
C ILE A 4 6.65 -16.78 4.75
N THR A 5 5.51 -16.38 4.18
CA THR A 5 5.19 -14.98 3.91
C THR A 5 3.89 -14.62 4.63
N ILE A 6 3.87 -13.45 5.27
CA ILE A 6 2.70 -12.90 5.97
C ILE A 6 2.45 -11.48 5.43
N ALA A 7 1.23 -11.20 5.00
CA ALA A 7 0.79 -9.87 4.60
C ALA A 7 0.28 -9.12 5.85
N VAL A 8 1.15 -8.29 6.45
CA VAL A 8 0.82 -7.51 7.65
C VAL A 8 0.25 -6.13 7.32
N GLU A 9 0.46 -5.66 6.10
CA GLU A 9 0.12 -4.37 5.52
C GLU A 9 0.84 -3.18 6.20
N SER A 10 0.82 -3.08 7.52
CA SER A 10 1.49 -2.05 8.33
C SER A 10 1.86 -2.62 9.70
N GLY A 11 2.83 -1.99 10.38
CA GLY A 11 3.11 -2.23 11.80
C GLY A 11 2.27 -1.38 12.74
N SER A 12 1.45 -0.47 12.21
CA SER A 12 0.51 0.33 13.00
C SER A 12 -0.86 -0.34 13.09
N ASP A 13 -1.35 -0.53 14.32
CA ASP A 13 -2.70 -1.06 14.56
C ASP A 13 -3.76 -0.15 13.95
N ARG A 14 -3.59 1.16 14.04
CA ARG A 14 -4.48 2.16 13.45
C ARG A 14 -4.58 1.96 11.92
N VAL A 15 -3.45 1.87 11.24
CA VAL A 15 -3.45 1.67 9.77
C VAL A 15 -4.06 0.32 9.41
N ARG A 16 -3.79 -0.74 10.17
CA ARG A 16 -4.44 -2.04 9.94
C ARG A 16 -5.95 -1.96 10.11
N GLN A 17 -6.46 -1.19 11.07
CA GLN A 17 -7.91 -0.96 11.22
C GLN A 17 -8.47 -0.16 10.03
N ILE A 18 -7.77 0.87 9.56
CA ILE A 18 -8.15 1.65 8.37
C ILE A 18 -8.35 0.72 7.15
N VAL A 19 -7.46 -0.25 6.93
CA VAL A 19 -7.58 -1.21 5.84
C VAL A 19 -8.38 -2.48 6.20
N ASN A 20 -9.02 -2.49 7.38
CA ASN A 20 -9.79 -3.61 7.92
C ASN A 20 -8.98 -4.92 7.99
N LYS A 21 -7.69 -4.82 8.34
CA LYS A 21 -6.81 -5.97 8.57
C LYS A 21 -6.87 -6.34 10.04
N LYS A 22 -7.60 -7.38 10.35
CA LYS A 22 -7.75 -7.90 11.72
C LYS A 22 -6.52 -8.72 12.10
N LEU A 23 -5.47 -8.06 12.53
CA LEU A 23 -4.20 -8.65 12.92
C LEU A 23 -3.49 -7.70 13.88
N THR A 24 -2.98 -8.21 14.99
CA THR A 24 -2.25 -7.45 16.00
C THR A 24 -0.74 -7.63 15.88
N ASN A 25 0.05 -6.72 16.46
CA ASN A 25 1.50 -6.86 16.51
C ASN A 25 1.93 -8.10 17.31
N ASP A 26 1.20 -8.45 18.36
CA ASP A 26 1.49 -9.64 19.18
C ASP A 26 1.29 -10.92 18.38
N GLU A 27 0.21 -11.04 17.61
CA GLU A 27 -0.02 -12.18 16.71
C GLU A 27 1.07 -12.31 15.66
N ILE A 28 1.56 -11.18 15.11
CA ILE A 28 2.66 -11.17 14.14
C ILE A 28 3.97 -11.67 14.79
N VAL A 29 4.28 -11.20 16.00
CA VAL A 29 5.46 -11.63 16.76
C VAL A 29 5.35 -13.11 17.12
N GLN A 30 4.20 -13.59 17.60
CA GLN A 30 3.95 -15.00 17.90
C GLN A 30 4.08 -15.88 16.64
N ALA A 31 3.54 -15.44 15.51
CA ALA A 31 3.71 -16.14 14.24
C ALA A 31 5.18 -16.28 13.83
N ALA A 32 6.00 -15.26 14.09
CA ALA A 32 7.45 -15.31 13.86
C ALA A 32 8.16 -16.32 14.79
N ILE A 33 7.76 -16.35 16.07
CA ILE A 33 8.27 -17.32 17.05
C ILE A 33 7.92 -18.75 16.63
N HIS A 34 6.67 -19.01 16.26
CA HIS A 34 6.22 -20.30 15.78
C HIS A 34 6.93 -20.72 14.48
N ALA A 35 7.11 -19.78 13.54
CA ALA A 35 7.84 -20.03 12.31
C ALA A 35 9.29 -20.50 12.59
N LYS A 36 9.98 -19.85 13.53
CA LYS A 36 11.33 -20.23 13.95
C LYS A 36 11.33 -21.59 14.67
N ALA A 37 10.41 -21.79 15.61
CA ALA A 37 10.28 -23.06 16.34
C ALA A 37 9.98 -24.24 15.39
N GLY A 38 9.22 -23.99 14.32
CA GLY A 38 8.93 -24.94 13.24
C GLY A 38 10.10 -25.15 12.27
N GLY A 39 11.29 -24.61 12.54
CA GLY A 39 12.51 -24.84 11.74
C GLY A 39 12.60 -23.99 10.47
N LEU A 40 11.78 -22.93 10.31
CA LEU A 40 11.91 -22.03 9.18
C LEU A 40 13.16 -21.16 9.32
N SER A 41 13.85 -20.91 8.21
CA SER A 41 15.08 -20.11 8.17
C SER A 41 14.83 -18.64 7.81
N SER A 42 13.66 -18.32 7.29
CA SER A 42 13.30 -16.95 6.92
C SER A 42 11.81 -16.67 7.03
N LEU A 43 11.50 -15.43 7.38
CA LEU A 43 10.15 -14.87 7.40
C LEU A 43 10.14 -13.62 6.52
N LYS A 44 9.21 -13.60 5.56
CA LYS A 44 8.96 -12.46 4.70
C LYS A 44 7.64 -11.81 5.10
N LEU A 45 7.67 -10.52 5.37
CA LEU A 45 6.48 -9.72 5.60
C LEU A 45 6.21 -8.83 4.39
N TYR A 46 4.93 -8.61 4.09
CA TYR A 46 4.50 -7.61 3.12
C TYR A 46 3.78 -6.48 3.82
N GLY A 47 4.12 -5.26 3.40
CA GLY A 47 3.49 -4.03 3.83
C GLY A 47 3.28 -3.05 2.68
N MET A 48 2.60 -1.98 3.00
CA MET A 48 2.35 -0.86 2.09
C MET A 48 2.76 0.45 2.76
N ALA A 49 3.13 1.45 1.94
CA ALA A 49 3.37 2.81 2.38
C ALA A 49 2.51 3.78 1.57
N GLY A 50 2.05 4.86 2.20
CA GLY A 50 1.17 5.83 1.57
C GLY A 50 -0.29 5.40 1.55
N ILE A 51 -0.71 4.55 2.46
CA ILE A 51 -2.13 4.22 2.70
C ILE A 51 -2.86 5.52 3.07
N PRO A 52 -4.10 5.77 2.55
CA PRO A 52 -4.89 6.92 2.97
C PRO A 52 -5.03 6.99 4.50
N GLY A 53 -4.76 8.17 5.08
CA GLY A 53 -4.76 8.37 6.52
C GLY A 53 -3.50 7.92 7.26
N GLU A 54 -2.50 7.32 6.58
CA GLU A 54 -1.22 6.95 7.20
C GLU A 54 -0.39 8.20 7.52
N GLU A 55 0.19 8.27 8.72
CA GLU A 55 1.08 9.33 9.18
C GLU A 55 2.51 8.80 9.40
N MET A 56 3.46 9.69 9.73
CA MET A 56 4.86 9.28 9.92
C MET A 56 5.05 8.37 11.12
N GLU A 57 4.26 8.59 12.18
CA GLU A 57 4.23 7.79 13.40
C GLU A 57 3.84 6.33 13.11
N ASP A 58 2.96 6.09 12.13
CA ASP A 58 2.56 4.74 11.71
C ASP A 58 3.73 3.97 11.07
N LEU A 59 4.58 4.70 10.33
CA LEU A 59 5.79 4.12 9.76
C LEU A 59 6.84 3.80 10.84
N GLU A 60 6.92 4.64 11.88
CA GLU A 60 7.75 4.37 13.05
C GLU A 60 7.28 3.09 13.75
N GLN A 61 5.97 2.89 13.92
CA GLN A 61 5.40 1.65 14.46
C GLN A 61 5.76 0.44 13.58
N THR A 62 5.76 0.60 12.27
CA THR A 62 6.20 -0.46 11.34
C THR A 62 7.69 -0.81 11.57
N ALA A 63 8.53 0.19 11.75
CA ALA A 63 9.94 -0.04 12.07
C ALA A 63 10.14 -0.69 13.46
N ILE A 64 9.36 -0.28 14.46
CA ILE A 64 9.35 -0.86 15.82
C ILE A 64 8.92 -2.33 15.76
N MET A 65 7.80 -2.65 15.10
CA MET A 65 7.33 -4.02 14.91
C MET A 65 8.43 -4.92 14.32
N MET A 66 9.09 -4.48 13.26
CA MET A 66 10.17 -5.25 12.64
C MET A 66 11.37 -5.46 13.57
N LYS A 67 11.73 -4.46 14.37
CA LYS A 67 12.79 -4.55 15.39
C LYS A 67 12.41 -5.52 16.52
N THR A 68 11.14 -5.50 16.94
CA THR A 68 10.60 -6.41 17.97
C THR A 68 10.66 -7.85 17.49
N ILE A 69 10.22 -8.13 16.26
CA ILE A 69 10.34 -9.46 15.66
C ILE A 69 11.81 -9.90 15.60
N LYS A 70 12.71 -9.01 15.17
CA LYS A 70 14.15 -9.32 15.09
C LYS A 70 14.73 -9.74 16.43
N LYS A 71 14.33 -9.08 17.52
CA LYS A 71 14.74 -9.40 18.90
C LYS A 71 14.14 -10.72 19.38
N ALA A 72 12.86 -10.98 19.07
CA ALA A 72 12.16 -12.18 19.51
C ALA A 72 12.68 -13.46 18.83
N VAL A 73 13.21 -13.37 17.61
CA VAL A 73 13.64 -14.54 16.81
C VAL A 73 15.07 -14.36 16.26
N PRO A 74 16.10 -14.33 17.14
CA PRO A 74 17.49 -14.21 16.70
C PRO A 74 17.85 -15.32 15.72
N GLY A 75 18.55 -14.98 14.62
CA GLY A 75 18.95 -15.94 13.58
C GLY A 75 17.91 -16.22 12.50
N LEU A 76 16.64 -15.85 12.68
CA LEU A 76 15.66 -15.89 11.61
C LEU A 76 15.92 -14.71 10.62
N ARG A 77 16.04 -15.00 9.32
CA ARG A 77 16.18 -13.96 8.29
C ARG A 77 14.85 -13.25 8.12
N LEU A 78 14.84 -11.94 8.34
CA LEU A 78 13.64 -11.12 8.16
C LEU A 78 13.76 -10.27 6.90
N THR A 79 12.70 -10.28 6.11
CA THR A 79 12.53 -9.42 4.93
C THR A 79 11.21 -8.68 5.04
N LEU A 80 11.21 -7.37 4.82
CA LEU A 80 10.00 -6.58 4.60
C LEU A 80 9.96 -6.16 3.13
N GLY A 81 9.05 -6.73 2.35
CA GLY A 81 8.67 -6.20 1.04
C GLY A 81 7.62 -5.12 1.24
N CYS A 82 7.82 -3.93 0.68
CA CYS A 82 6.90 -2.82 0.88
C CYS A 82 6.57 -2.15 -0.46
N SER A 83 5.29 -2.11 -0.81
CA SER A 83 4.78 -1.44 -1.99
C SER A 83 4.22 -0.06 -1.64
N THR A 84 4.12 0.81 -2.65
CA THR A 84 3.25 1.99 -2.55
C THR A 84 1.80 1.54 -2.60
N PHE A 85 0.94 2.10 -1.73
CA PHE A 85 -0.50 1.89 -1.85
C PHE A 85 -1.01 2.41 -3.20
N VAL A 86 -1.66 1.54 -3.97
CA VAL A 86 -2.32 1.88 -5.23
C VAL A 86 -3.80 1.50 -5.14
N PRO A 87 -4.72 2.47 -5.24
CA PRO A 87 -6.15 2.20 -5.16
C PRO A 87 -6.63 1.28 -6.28
N LYS A 88 -7.59 0.43 -5.97
CA LYS A 88 -8.16 -0.55 -6.91
C LYS A 88 -9.67 -0.35 -7.04
N ALA A 89 -10.17 -0.62 -8.25
CA ALA A 89 -11.60 -0.64 -8.54
C ALA A 89 -12.36 -1.57 -7.58
N HIS A 90 -13.60 -1.23 -7.28
CA HIS A 90 -14.50 -2.00 -6.42
C HIS A 90 -13.98 -2.24 -4.99
N THR A 91 -13.11 -1.34 -4.51
CA THR A 91 -12.67 -1.30 -3.11
C THR A 91 -13.12 0.00 -2.43
N PRO A 92 -13.20 0.03 -1.08
CA PRO A 92 -13.53 1.26 -0.35
C PRO A 92 -12.59 2.44 -0.65
N PHE A 93 -11.37 2.17 -1.12
CA PHE A 93 -10.37 3.19 -1.42
C PHE A 93 -10.31 3.59 -2.91
N GLN A 94 -11.25 3.15 -3.75
CA GLN A 94 -11.25 3.43 -5.19
C GLN A 94 -11.29 4.92 -5.55
N TRP A 95 -11.72 5.78 -4.63
CA TRP A 95 -11.80 7.24 -4.83
C TRP A 95 -10.54 7.99 -4.42
N PHE A 96 -9.62 7.33 -3.73
CA PHE A 96 -8.37 7.95 -3.29
C PHE A 96 -7.31 7.93 -4.39
N GLY A 97 -6.41 8.93 -4.34
CA GLY A 97 -5.19 8.95 -5.15
C GLY A 97 -4.01 8.27 -4.44
N VAL A 98 -2.95 8.05 -5.19
CA VAL A 98 -1.66 7.63 -4.65
C VAL A 98 -1.04 8.77 -3.85
N ASN A 99 -0.56 8.48 -2.66
CA ASN A 99 0.08 9.47 -1.80
C ASN A 99 1.41 9.97 -2.41
N ARG A 100 1.55 11.28 -2.60
CA ARG A 100 2.77 11.91 -3.15
C ARG A 100 4.00 11.72 -2.28
N GLN A 101 3.82 11.49 -0.98
CA GLN A 101 4.91 11.27 -0.04
C GLN A 101 5.32 9.79 0.08
N ALA A 102 4.66 8.88 -0.64
CA ALA A 102 4.90 7.44 -0.51
C ALA A 102 6.37 7.07 -0.78
N GLU A 103 7.04 7.71 -1.74
CA GLU A 103 8.47 7.48 -1.99
C GLU A 103 9.33 7.84 -0.78
N LYS A 104 9.08 9.01 -0.16
CA LYS A 104 9.81 9.44 1.05
C LYS A 104 9.54 8.51 2.22
N ARG A 105 8.32 7.97 2.32
CA ARG A 105 7.92 7.00 3.34
C ARG A 105 8.68 5.68 3.17
N LEU A 106 8.79 5.18 1.94
CA LEU A 106 9.61 3.99 1.63
C LEU A 106 11.10 4.23 1.96
N GLN A 107 11.64 5.40 1.64
CA GLN A 107 13.02 5.77 1.97
C GLN A 107 13.24 5.85 3.49
N PHE A 108 12.27 6.36 4.24
CA PHE A 108 12.30 6.39 5.70
C PHE A 108 12.40 4.97 6.27
N LEU A 109 11.50 4.06 5.86
CA LEU A 109 11.54 2.65 6.29
C LEU A 109 12.86 1.99 5.92
N GLN A 110 13.37 2.22 4.72
CA GLN A 110 14.66 1.69 4.27
C GLN A 110 15.80 2.12 5.21
N LYS A 111 15.86 3.39 5.58
CA LYS A 111 16.86 3.92 6.52
C LYS A 111 16.74 3.28 7.89
N GLN A 112 15.52 3.17 8.42
CA GLN A 112 15.24 2.61 9.73
C GLN A 112 15.59 1.12 9.84
N LEU A 113 15.28 0.34 8.80
CA LEU A 113 15.43 -1.12 8.83
C LEU A 113 16.83 -1.59 8.45
N ARG A 114 17.50 -0.87 7.54
CA ARG A 114 18.87 -1.20 7.11
C ARG A 114 19.86 -1.18 8.28
N SER A 115 19.74 -0.20 9.16
CA SER A 115 20.58 -0.08 10.36
C SER A 115 20.44 -1.25 11.33
N GLN A 116 19.32 -1.99 11.24
CA GLN A 116 19.01 -3.14 12.07
C GLN A 116 19.32 -4.50 11.40
N GLY A 117 19.93 -4.49 10.21
CA GLY A 117 20.20 -5.71 9.46
C GLY A 117 18.93 -6.47 9.03
N ILE A 118 17.84 -5.75 8.78
CA ILE A 118 16.60 -6.27 8.21
C ILE A 118 16.62 -6.00 6.72
N ASP A 119 16.35 -7.03 5.92
CA ASP A 119 16.28 -6.92 4.45
C ASP A 119 14.99 -6.18 4.07
N PHE A 120 15.13 -4.94 3.60
CA PHE A 120 14.02 -4.13 3.13
C PHE A 120 14.00 -4.07 1.61
N ARG A 121 12.86 -4.42 1.02
CA ARG A 121 12.66 -4.49 -0.44
C ARG A 121 11.50 -3.60 -0.85
N PRO A 122 11.75 -2.30 -1.06
CA PRO A 122 10.72 -1.41 -1.58
C PRO A 122 10.44 -1.68 -3.05
N GLU A 123 9.18 -1.58 -3.45
CA GLU A 123 8.82 -1.46 -4.86
C GLU A 123 9.13 -0.07 -5.39
N SER A 124 9.33 0.03 -6.70
CA SER A 124 9.59 1.32 -7.34
C SER A 124 8.35 2.22 -7.31
N TYR A 125 8.44 3.37 -6.66
CA TYR A 125 7.38 4.37 -6.67
C TYR A 125 6.96 4.78 -8.09
N ASN A 126 7.92 4.96 -8.99
CA ASN A 126 7.62 5.34 -10.38
C ASN A 126 6.81 4.27 -11.12
N TRP A 127 7.07 2.98 -10.85
CA TRP A 127 6.23 1.91 -11.39
C TRP A 127 4.85 1.86 -10.72
N SER A 128 4.75 2.19 -9.44
CA SER A 128 3.45 2.33 -8.76
C SER A 128 2.62 3.47 -9.33
N VAL A 129 3.26 4.57 -9.78
CA VAL A 129 2.59 5.65 -10.53
C VAL A 129 2.01 5.13 -11.85
N ILE A 130 2.77 4.35 -12.62
CA ILE A 130 2.25 3.74 -13.86
C ILE A 130 1.12 2.75 -13.54
N GLN A 131 1.28 1.93 -12.50
CA GLN A 131 0.24 1.02 -12.06
C GLN A 131 -1.05 1.77 -11.69
N ALA A 132 -0.95 2.90 -10.99
CA ALA A 132 -2.09 3.72 -10.63
C ALA A 132 -2.75 4.36 -11.86
N LEU A 133 -1.94 4.89 -12.79
CA LEU A 133 -2.42 5.41 -14.06
C LEU A 133 -3.27 4.37 -14.79
N LEU A 134 -2.80 3.13 -14.89
CA LEU A 134 -3.53 2.05 -15.56
C LEU A 134 -4.73 1.54 -14.76
N SER A 135 -4.61 1.47 -13.42
CA SER A 135 -5.70 0.99 -12.54
C SER A 135 -6.87 1.95 -12.44
N ARG A 136 -6.62 3.25 -12.62
CA ARG A 136 -7.62 4.32 -12.52
C ARG A 136 -7.96 4.96 -13.87
N GLY A 137 -7.27 4.52 -14.91
CA GLY A 137 -7.42 5.03 -16.25
C GLY A 137 -8.73 4.63 -16.91
N ASP A 138 -9.07 5.35 -17.96
CA ASP A 138 -10.22 5.08 -18.82
C ASP A 138 -9.78 4.71 -20.23
N ARG A 139 -10.73 4.45 -21.13
CA ARG A 139 -10.46 4.04 -22.52
C ARG A 139 -9.55 4.97 -23.31
N ARG A 140 -9.43 6.25 -22.91
CA ARG A 140 -8.52 7.22 -23.58
C ARG A 140 -7.06 6.80 -23.46
N LEU A 141 -6.70 6.03 -22.44
CA LEU A 141 -5.34 5.50 -22.27
C LEU A 141 -4.94 4.46 -23.32
N SER A 142 -5.88 3.98 -24.17
CA SER A 142 -5.54 3.06 -25.26
C SER A 142 -4.46 3.64 -26.18
N HIS A 143 -4.56 4.92 -26.53
CA HIS A 143 -3.55 5.61 -27.35
C HIS A 143 -2.20 5.74 -26.64
N LEU A 144 -2.21 5.90 -25.30
CA LEU A 144 -0.99 5.90 -24.51
C LEU A 144 -0.31 4.54 -24.58
N LEU A 145 -1.07 3.47 -24.40
CA LEU A 145 -0.55 2.09 -24.42
C LEU A 145 0.00 1.73 -25.80
N GLU A 146 -0.72 2.07 -26.87
CA GLU A 146 -0.27 1.86 -28.24
C GLU A 146 1.09 2.54 -28.49
N LYS A 147 1.21 3.84 -28.17
CA LYS A 147 2.49 4.55 -28.29
C LYS A 147 3.59 3.95 -27.43
N THR A 148 3.27 3.57 -26.20
CA THR A 148 4.24 2.96 -25.29
C THR A 148 4.77 1.64 -25.84
N CYS A 149 3.91 0.80 -26.44
CA CYS A 149 4.34 -0.42 -27.10
C CYS A 149 5.38 -0.17 -28.21
N HIS A 150 5.19 0.91 -28.99
CA HIS A 150 6.19 1.29 -30.01
C HIS A 150 7.52 1.76 -29.45
N TYR A 151 7.54 2.34 -28.24
CA TYR A 151 8.75 2.86 -27.59
C TYR A 151 9.41 1.86 -26.64
N GLY A 152 8.81 0.69 -26.42
CA GLY A 152 9.21 -0.29 -25.43
C GLY A 152 8.53 -0.07 -24.07
N ASP A 153 8.68 -1.00 -23.14
CA ASP A 153 7.96 -1.09 -21.86
C ASP A 153 8.68 -0.41 -20.69
N SER A 154 9.45 0.63 -20.96
CA SER A 154 10.19 1.37 -19.93
C SER A 154 9.41 2.54 -19.34
N LEU A 155 9.78 3.00 -18.14
CA LEU A 155 9.23 4.24 -17.54
C LEU A 155 9.44 5.46 -18.47
N GLY A 156 10.55 5.49 -19.20
CA GLY A 156 10.84 6.54 -20.20
C GLY A 156 9.85 6.53 -21.35
N SER A 157 9.44 5.35 -21.80
CA SER A 157 8.45 5.18 -22.87
C SER A 157 7.07 5.71 -22.47
N TYR A 158 6.61 5.40 -21.25
CA TYR A 158 5.37 5.98 -20.70
C TYR A 158 5.43 7.51 -20.62
N ARG A 159 6.52 8.06 -20.09
CA ARG A 159 6.71 9.53 -19.98
C ARG A 159 6.70 10.20 -21.36
N ARG A 160 7.38 9.61 -22.34
CA ARG A 160 7.40 10.11 -23.73
C ARG A 160 6.02 10.07 -24.35
N ALA A 161 5.35 8.93 -24.30
CA ALA A 161 4.01 8.77 -24.87
C ALA A 161 3.00 9.74 -24.23
N PHE A 162 3.06 9.91 -22.90
CA PHE A 162 2.19 10.83 -22.18
C PHE A 162 2.45 12.31 -22.59
N LYS A 163 3.72 12.68 -22.77
CA LYS A 163 4.10 14.04 -23.25
C LYS A 163 3.55 14.33 -24.65
N GLU A 164 3.63 13.35 -25.56
CA GLU A 164 3.11 13.48 -26.93
C GLU A 164 1.58 13.58 -26.99
N LEU A 165 0.88 12.99 -26.04
CA LEU A 165 -0.58 13.04 -25.93
C LEU A 165 -1.08 14.19 -25.04
N LYS A 166 -0.21 15.16 -24.73
CA LYS A 166 -0.60 16.33 -23.93
C LYS A 166 -1.76 17.07 -24.59
N GLY A 167 -2.81 17.35 -23.81
CA GLY A 167 -4.05 17.98 -24.28
C GLY A 167 -5.09 17.01 -24.88
N GLN A 168 -4.72 15.76 -25.17
CA GLN A 168 -5.64 14.72 -25.60
C GLN A 168 -6.08 13.83 -24.42
N LEU A 169 -5.26 13.79 -23.36
CA LEU A 169 -5.53 13.07 -22.13
C LEU A 169 -5.67 14.04 -20.96
N PRO A 170 -6.45 13.70 -19.93
CA PRO A 170 -6.34 14.33 -18.63
C PRO A 170 -4.90 14.30 -18.12
N PRO A 171 -4.50 15.27 -17.27
CA PRO A 171 -3.15 15.28 -16.70
C PRO A 171 -2.91 14.00 -15.87
N LEU A 172 -1.65 13.58 -15.78
CA LEU A 172 -1.23 12.44 -14.94
C LEU A 172 -1.75 12.57 -13.50
N GLU A 173 -1.76 13.80 -13.02
CA GLU A 173 -2.26 14.20 -11.72
C GLU A 173 -3.68 13.69 -11.44
N TYR A 174 -4.60 13.92 -12.39
CA TYR A 174 -5.98 13.49 -12.32
C TYR A 174 -6.09 11.97 -12.13
N TYR A 175 -5.34 11.20 -12.91
CA TYR A 175 -5.41 9.73 -12.82
C TYR A 175 -4.74 9.19 -11.57
N VAL A 176 -3.62 9.77 -11.14
CA VAL A 176 -2.75 9.14 -10.14
C VAL A 176 -2.99 9.68 -8.74
N HIS A 177 -3.03 11.01 -8.57
CA HIS A 177 -2.92 11.63 -7.26
C HIS A 177 -4.20 12.28 -6.74
N GLU A 178 -5.10 12.70 -7.63
CA GLU A 178 -6.34 13.33 -7.21
C GLU A 178 -7.28 12.34 -6.53
N ASN A 179 -7.90 12.78 -5.44
CA ASN A 179 -9.04 12.09 -4.87
C ASN A 179 -10.28 12.42 -5.70
N TRP A 180 -11.06 11.41 -6.01
CA TRP A 180 -12.30 11.56 -6.74
C TRP A 180 -13.51 11.59 -5.81
N SER A 181 -14.57 12.29 -6.21
CA SER A 181 -15.83 12.28 -5.46
C SER A 181 -16.52 10.91 -5.55
N PRO A 182 -17.13 10.42 -4.46
CA PRO A 182 -18.00 9.24 -4.51
C PRO A 182 -19.19 9.39 -5.46
N THR A 183 -19.56 10.63 -5.84
CA THR A 183 -20.63 10.93 -6.80
C THR A 183 -20.15 10.97 -8.25
N GLN A 184 -18.82 10.92 -8.48
CA GLN A 184 -18.25 10.91 -9.81
C GLN A 184 -18.44 9.55 -10.47
N THR A 185 -18.79 9.55 -11.76
CA THR A 185 -18.76 8.33 -12.58
C THR A 185 -17.33 7.86 -12.78
N LEU A 186 -17.02 6.68 -12.26
CA LEU A 186 -15.70 6.06 -12.38
C LEU A 186 -15.58 5.27 -13.70
N PRO A 187 -14.37 5.07 -14.25
CA PRO A 187 -14.16 4.31 -15.47
C PRO A 187 -14.79 2.91 -15.47
N TRP A 188 -14.93 2.30 -14.30
CA TRP A 188 -15.49 0.96 -14.10
C TRP A 188 -16.94 0.97 -13.56
N SER A 189 -17.62 2.12 -13.51
CA SER A 189 -19.01 2.21 -12.99
C SER A 189 -20.03 1.34 -13.74
N HIS A 190 -19.71 0.93 -14.96
CA HIS A 190 -20.53 0.03 -15.79
C HIS A 190 -20.33 -1.46 -15.45
N LEU A 191 -19.36 -1.80 -14.59
CA LEU A 191 -19.09 -3.16 -14.15
C LEU A 191 -19.68 -3.39 -12.77
N HIS A 192 -20.26 -4.56 -12.56
CA HIS A 192 -20.75 -4.97 -11.25
C HIS A 192 -19.61 -5.63 -10.45
N GLY A 193 -19.28 -5.05 -9.30
CA GLY A 193 -18.35 -5.63 -8.34
C GLY A 193 -19.06 -6.58 -7.35
N PRO A 194 -18.30 -7.27 -6.48
CA PRO A 194 -18.86 -8.19 -5.50
C PRO A 194 -19.65 -7.49 -4.39
N LEU A 195 -19.45 -6.20 -4.18
CA LEU A 195 -20.13 -5.39 -3.18
C LEU A 195 -20.94 -4.26 -3.83
N PRO A 196 -22.14 -3.95 -3.31
CA PRO A 196 -22.90 -2.77 -3.74
C PRO A 196 -22.10 -1.47 -3.51
N LEU A 197 -22.30 -0.48 -4.38
CA LEU A 197 -21.64 0.83 -4.26
C LEU A 197 -21.92 1.50 -2.90
N THR A 198 -23.16 1.39 -2.38
CA THR A 198 -23.54 1.90 -1.06
C THR A 198 -22.69 1.30 0.07
N THR A 199 -22.36 0.01 -0.02
CA THR A 199 -21.48 -0.67 0.94
C THR A 199 -20.03 -0.14 0.82
N LEU A 200 -19.53 0.06 -0.39
CA LEU A 200 -18.19 0.64 -0.60
C LEU A 200 -18.10 2.05 -0.03
N ILE A 201 -19.11 2.89 -0.24
CA ILE A 201 -19.19 4.26 0.31
C ILE A 201 -19.21 4.19 1.85
N LYS A 202 -20.05 3.32 2.44
CA LYS A 202 -20.10 3.13 3.91
C LYS A 202 -18.74 2.72 4.47
N HIS A 203 -18.06 1.77 3.86
CA HIS A 203 -16.73 1.31 4.31
C HIS A 203 -15.67 2.41 4.12
N SER A 204 -15.73 3.17 3.02
CA SER A 204 -14.83 4.30 2.79
C SER A 204 -15.01 5.38 3.87
N ALA A 205 -16.24 5.73 4.21
CA ALA A 205 -16.53 6.69 5.27
C ALA A 205 -16.06 6.17 6.64
N ALA A 206 -16.28 4.91 6.96
CA ALA A 206 -15.78 4.29 8.18
C ALA A 206 -14.25 4.35 8.29
N ALA A 207 -13.54 4.04 7.21
CA ALA A 207 -12.08 4.16 7.17
C ALA A 207 -11.62 5.62 7.35
N THR A 208 -12.30 6.57 6.68
CA THR A 208 -11.95 8.01 6.76
C THR A 208 -12.12 8.56 8.18
N ASN A 209 -13.12 8.09 8.92
CA ASN A 209 -13.34 8.49 10.32
C ASN A 209 -12.16 8.11 11.24
N LEU A 210 -11.36 7.11 10.85
CA LEU A 210 -10.17 6.70 11.59
C LEU A 210 -8.93 7.55 11.28
N PHE A 211 -8.94 8.37 10.22
CA PHE A 211 -7.73 9.11 9.79
C PHE A 211 -7.22 10.09 10.84
N ASN A 212 -8.11 10.73 11.57
CA ASN A 212 -7.79 11.75 12.56
C ASN A 212 -7.80 11.24 14.01
N GLN A 213 -8.00 9.94 14.22
CA GLN A 213 -7.99 9.39 15.58
C GLN A 213 -6.54 9.25 16.08
N PRO A 214 -6.26 9.72 17.30
CA PRO A 214 -4.91 9.61 17.88
C PRO A 214 -4.53 8.15 18.12
N MET A 215 -3.25 7.83 17.97
CA MET A 215 -2.73 6.45 18.13
C MET A 215 -2.98 5.84 19.50
N ALA A 216 -3.08 6.67 20.54
CA ALA A 216 -3.33 6.20 21.91
C ALA A 216 -4.66 5.47 22.12
N GLU A 217 -5.68 5.80 21.30
CA GLU A 217 -7.00 5.14 21.39
C GLU A 217 -6.99 3.69 20.85
N PHE A 218 -5.99 3.32 20.06
CA PHE A 218 -5.89 2.00 19.45
C PHE A 218 -5.18 0.96 20.34
N SER A 219 -4.45 1.41 21.33
CA SER A 219 -3.72 0.51 22.28
C SER A 219 -4.60 -0.10 23.36
N LEU A 220 -5.82 0.45 23.58
CA LEU A 220 -6.71 0.05 24.66
C LEU A 220 -7.90 -0.82 24.21
N ALA A 221 -8.17 -0.93 22.90
CA ALA A 221 -9.34 -1.65 22.38
C ALA A 221 -9.16 -3.17 22.22
N THR A 222 -8.03 -3.73 22.69
CA THR A 222 -7.71 -5.17 22.55
C THR A 222 -7.75 -5.93 23.89
N LEU A 223 -8.38 -5.37 24.93
CA LEU A 223 -8.48 -6.00 26.25
C LEU A 223 -9.94 -6.29 26.71
N ASP A 224 -10.93 -6.29 25.81
CA ASP A 224 -12.29 -6.76 26.10
C ASP A 224 -12.70 -7.93 25.19
#